data_9af45153f345112752c4963c76033817
#
_entry.id   9af45153f345112752c4963c76033817
#
_cell.length_a   1.000
_cell.length_b   1.000
_cell.length_c   1.000
_cell.angle_alpha   90.00
_cell.angle_beta   90.00
_cell.angle_gamma   90.00
#
_symmetry.space_group_name_H-M   'P 1'
#
loop_
_entity.id
_entity.type
_entity.pdbx_description
1 polymer ?
#
loop_
_entity_poly.entity_id
_entity_poly.type
_entity_poly.pdbx_seq_one_letter_code
_entity_poly.pdbx_strand_id
1 'polypeptide(L)'
;MLQTEAVTTRNLLGDLPPTLLPDDATSREALDAGTPPAEVAAANPEVSLPWAVLAEAALAGGRSIEGYAYARVGYHRGLDALRRSGWRGQGPVPWSHEPNRGFLRALAALSTAAAAIGEDVERDRCRQFVADCDPEAARVLLPAADPAGRLE
;
A
#
# COMPACT_ATOMS: atom_id res chain seq x y z
N MET A 1 20.17 -25.40 -42.06
CA MET A 1 18.98 -24.93 -41.36
C MET A 1 19.44 -24.03 -40.22
N LEU A 2 19.28 -22.73 -40.40
CA LEU A 2 19.50 -21.77 -39.33
C LEU A 2 18.25 -21.73 -38.48
N GLN A 3 18.32 -22.28 -37.26
CA GLN A 3 17.31 -22.04 -36.26
C GLN A 3 17.52 -20.60 -35.81
N THR A 4 16.60 -19.73 -36.19
CA THR A 4 16.50 -18.41 -35.59
C THR A 4 15.97 -18.64 -34.18
N GLU A 5 16.85 -18.73 -33.20
CA GLU A 5 16.41 -18.59 -31.82
C GLU A 5 15.80 -17.21 -31.68
N ALA A 6 14.49 -17.19 -31.47
CA ALA A 6 13.83 -15.98 -31.07
C ALA A 6 14.49 -15.53 -29.76
N VAL A 7 15.30 -14.49 -29.85
CA VAL A 7 15.77 -13.77 -28.66
C VAL A 7 14.52 -13.24 -28.00
N THR A 8 13.97 -13.99 -27.08
CA THR A 8 12.93 -13.50 -26.20
C THR A 8 13.58 -12.37 -25.43
N THR A 9 13.25 -11.15 -25.81
CA THR A 9 13.67 -9.97 -25.06
C THR A 9 13.04 -10.14 -23.66
N ARG A 10 13.82 -10.68 -22.75
CA ARG A 10 13.42 -10.81 -21.36
C ARG A 10 13.11 -9.40 -20.88
N ASN A 11 11.84 -9.15 -20.57
CA ASN A 11 11.44 -7.88 -19.98
C ASN A 11 12.04 -7.83 -18.57
N LEU A 12 13.23 -7.26 -18.47
CA LEU A 12 13.98 -7.16 -17.21
C LEU A 12 13.20 -6.45 -16.11
N LEU A 13 12.21 -5.62 -16.47
CA LEU A 13 11.34 -4.94 -15.53
C LEU A 13 10.19 -5.83 -15.03
N GLY A 14 9.80 -6.84 -15.82
CA GLY A 14 8.77 -7.81 -15.44
C GLY A 14 9.26 -8.98 -14.59
N ASP A 15 10.58 -9.19 -14.55
CA ASP A 15 11.21 -10.35 -13.89
C ASP A 15 11.78 -10.03 -12.50
N LEU A 16 11.47 -8.86 -11.92
CA LEU A 16 11.91 -8.54 -10.56
C LEU A 16 11.19 -9.44 -9.55
N PRO A 17 11.94 -9.98 -8.58
CA PRO A 17 11.32 -10.82 -7.56
C PRO A 17 10.36 -10.00 -6.69
N PRO A 18 9.28 -10.61 -6.20
CA PRO A 18 8.39 -9.94 -5.27
C PRO A 18 9.12 -9.61 -3.96
N THR A 19 8.78 -8.47 -3.37
CA THR A 19 9.23 -8.12 -2.02
C THR A 19 8.20 -8.61 -1.02
N LEU A 20 8.64 -9.42 -0.08
CA LEU A 20 7.82 -10.02 0.95
C LEU A 20 8.30 -9.51 2.32
N LEU A 21 7.48 -8.68 2.96
CA LEU A 21 7.81 -8.17 4.28
C LEU A 21 7.76 -9.28 5.33
N PRO A 22 8.61 -9.20 6.37
CA PRO A 22 8.50 -10.12 7.50
C PRO A 22 7.17 -9.93 8.23
N ASP A 23 6.63 -11.01 8.79
CA ASP A 23 5.39 -10.96 9.55
C ASP A 23 5.58 -10.17 10.85
N ASP A 24 4.64 -9.28 11.14
CA ASP A 24 4.49 -8.63 12.43
C ASP A 24 3.26 -9.18 13.14
N ALA A 25 3.41 -10.39 13.68
CA ALA A 25 2.36 -11.07 14.41
C ALA A 25 1.93 -10.27 15.64
N THR A 26 2.84 -9.58 16.32
CA THR A 26 2.54 -8.81 17.53
C THR A 26 1.50 -7.73 17.27
N SER A 27 1.69 -6.89 16.26
CA SER A 27 0.74 -5.84 15.92
C SER A 27 -0.57 -6.40 15.39
N ARG A 28 -0.52 -7.40 14.52
CA ARG A 28 -1.72 -8.04 13.96
C ARG A 28 -2.57 -8.69 15.04
N GLU A 29 -1.97 -9.46 15.92
CA GLU A 29 -2.67 -10.12 17.02
C GLU A 29 -3.26 -9.13 18.02
N ALA A 30 -2.55 -8.04 18.33
CA ALA A 30 -3.06 -6.99 19.21
C ALA A 30 -4.30 -6.30 18.61
N LEU A 31 -4.28 -6.00 17.33
CA LEU A 31 -5.44 -5.43 16.63
C LEU A 31 -6.61 -6.42 16.60
N ASP A 32 -6.36 -7.68 16.32
CA ASP A 32 -7.38 -8.74 16.28
C ASP A 32 -8.00 -8.97 17.67
N ALA A 33 -7.22 -8.78 18.74
CA ALA A 33 -7.69 -8.87 20.13
C ALA A 33 -8.48 -7.64 20.58
N GLY A 34 -8.60 -6.61 19.76
CA GLY A 34 -9.37 -5.41 20.06
C GLY A 34 -8.57 -4.31 20.78
N THR A 35 -7.24 -4.42 20.84
CA THR A 35 -6.41 -3.31 21.34
C THR A 35 -6.61 -2.08 20.47
N PRO A 36 -6.82 -0.89 21.04
CA PRO A 36 -7.00 0.32 20.24
C PRO A 36 -5.84 0.55 19.27
N PRO A 37 -6.11 0.84 17.98
CA PRO A 37 -5.05 0.99 16.99
C PRO A 37 -3.99 2.05 17.34
N ALA A 38 -4.38 3.11 18.05
CA ALA A 38 -3.43 4.13 18.50
C ALA A 38 -2.42 3.58 19.51
N GLU A 39 -2.84 2.68 20.39
CA GLU A 39 -1.93 2.01 21.33
C GLU A 39 -0.98 1.05 20.60
N VAL A 40 -1.49 0.32 19.62
CA VAL A 40 -0.66 -0.58 18.81
C VAL A 40 0.38 0.21 18.02
N ALA A 41 -0.02 1.33 17.40
CA ALA A 41 0.89 2.22 16.69
C ALA A 41 1.96 2.81 17.60
N ALA A 42 1.59 3.23 18.80
CA ALA A 42 2.53 3.78 19.78
C ALA A 42 3.55 2.74 20.26
N ALA A 43 3.13 1.50 20.41
CA ALA A 43 4.01 0.40 20.82
C ALA A 43 4.91 -0.12 19.68
N ASN A 44 4.46 0.02 18.43
CA ASN A 44 5.15 -0.49 17.23
C ASN A 44 5.11 0.55 16.10
N PRO A 45 5.73 1.73 16.28
CA PRO A 45 5.58 2.84 15.35
C PRO A 45 6.19 2.58 13.96
N GLU A 46 7.07 1.60 13.85
CA GLU A 46 7.72 1.21 12.59
C GLU A 46 6.83 0.33 11.68
N VAL A 47 5.72 -0.17 12.19
CA VAL A 47 4.83 -1.09 11.47
C VAL A 47 3.71 -0.33 10.79
N SER A 48 3.50 -0.55 9.48
CA SER A 48 2.48 0.17 8.71
C SER A 48 1.05 -0.15 9.14
N LEU A 49 0.76 -1.38 9.53
CA LEU A 49 -0.61 -1.87 9.73
C LEU A 49 -1.45 -1.03 10.70
N PRO A 50 -0.99 -0.73 11.94
CA PRO A 50 -1.81 0.08 12.84
C PRO A 50 -2.05 1.50 12.33
N TRP A 51 -1.09 2.10 11.62
CA TRP A 51 -1.28 3.40 10.98
C TRP A 51 -2.32 3.34 9.86
N ALA A 52 -2.32 2.28 9.07
CA ALA A 52 -3.33 2.06 8.03
C ALA A 52 -4.73 1.95 8.63
N VAL A 53 -4.88 1.20 9.72
CA VAL A 53 -6.16 1.05 10.43
C VAL A 53 -6.66 2.39 10.97
N LEU A 54 -5.77 3.20 11.58
CA LEU A 54 -6.10 4.56 12.04
C LEU A 54 -6.54 5.45 10.89
N ALA A 55 -5.86 5.38 9.75
CA ALA A 55 -6.20 6.17 8.57
C ALA A 55 -7.59 5.80 8.03
N GLU A 56 -7.86 4.52 7.89
CA GLU A 56 -9.15 4.01 7.41
C GLU A 56 -10.30 4.45 8.32
N ALA A 57 -10.11 4.35 9.63
CA ALA A 57 -11.12 4.79 10.61
C ALA A 57 -11.35 6.31 10.57
N ALA A 58 -10.30 7.11 10.46
CA ALA A 58 -10.41 8.56 10.34
C ALA A 58 -11.16 8.96 9.06
N LEU A 59 -10.84 8.34 7.94
CA LEU A 59 -11.52 8.60 6.66
C LEU A 59 -12.99 8.19 6.70
N ALA A 60 -13.31 7.04 7.30
CA ALA A 60 -14.70 6.62 7.49
C ALA A 60 -15.49 7.59 8.35
N GLY A 61 -14.83 8.26 9.28
CA GLY A 61 -15.42 9.28 10.16
C GLY A 61 -15.43 10.70 9.57
N GLY A 62 -15.01 10.89 8.32
CA GLY A 62 -14.95 12.20 7.67
C GLY A 62 -13.77 13.08 8.12
N ARG A 63 -12.82 12.52 8.87
CA ARG A 63 -11.64 13.23 9.37
C ARG A 63 -10.50 13.09 8.36
N SER A 64 -10.62 13.82 7.24
CA SER A 64 -9.73 13.65 6.08
C SER A 64 -8.28 14.04 6.37
N ILE A 65 -8.04 15.10 7.14
CA ILE A 65 -6.68 15.54 7.48
C ILE A 65 -5.99 14.54 8.41
N GLU A 66 -6.71 14.03 9.41
CA GLU A 66 -6.18 12.96 10.28
C GLU A 66 -5.89 11.70 9.47
N GLY A 67 -6.81 11.31 8.60
CA GLY A 67 -6.64 10.17 7.71
C GLY A 67 -5.42 10.33 6.81
N TYR A 68 -5.21 11.50 6.24
CA TYR A 68 -4.04 11.85 5.45
C TYR A 68 -2.74 11.69 6.26
N ALA A 69 -2.70 12.23 7.47
CA ALA A 69 -1.54 12.17 8.34
C ALA A 69 -1.19 10.75 8.73
N TYR A 70 -2.17 9.96 9.18
CA TYR A 70 -1.96 8.56 9.54
C TYR A 70 -1.53 7.71 8.33
N ALA A 71 -2.19 7.89 7.19
CA ALA A 71 -1.85 7.17 5.97
C ALA A 71 -0.42 7.47 5.52
N ARG A 72 -0.01 8.73 5.59
CA ARG A 72 1.33 9.14 5.21
C ARG A 72 2.40 8.52 6.11
N VAL A 73 2.17 8.47 7.41
CA VAL A 73 3.08 7.77 8.33
C VAL A 73 3.16 6.29 8.00
N GLY A 74 2.03 5.61 7.84
CA GLY A 74 2.00 4.19 7.50
C GLY A 74 2.68 3.89 6.17
N TYR A 75 2.47 4.73 5.18
CA TYR A 75 3.12 4.66 3.89
C TYR A 75 4.64 4.77 3.98
N HIS A 76 5.16 5.78 4.68
CA HIS A 76 6.59 5.97 4.82
C HIS A 76 7.26 4.86 5.66
N ARG A 77 6.60 4.40 6.71
CA ARG A 77 7.10 3.25 7.50
C ARG A 77 7.15 1.98 6.66
N GLY A 78 6.16 1.78 5.82
CA GLY A 78 6.15 0.66 4.87
C GLY A 78 7.26 0.75 3.82
N LEU A 79 7.53 1.94 3.28
CA LEU A 79 8.66 2.15 2.37
C LEU A 79 9.99 1.80 3.05
N ASP A 80 10.18 2.22 4.30
CA ASP A 80 11.38 1.88 5.06
C ASP A 80 11.53 0.36 5.23
N ALA A 81 10.45 -0.32 5.55
CA ALA A 81 10.44 -1.78 5.68
C ALA A 81 10.73 -2.49 4.35
N LEU A 82 10.14 -2.03 3.25
CA LEU A 82 10.39 -2.57 1.92
C LEU A 82 11.87 -2.43 1.53
N ARG A 83 12.45 -1.25 1.78
CA ARG A 83 13.87 -1.01 1.49
C ARG A 83 14.77 -1.91 2.31
N ARG A 84 14.47 -2.12 3.59
CA ARG A 84 15.21 -3.08 4.43
C ARG A 84 15.10 -4.52 3.93
N SER A 85 14.01 -4.84 3.25
CA SER A 85 13.76 -6.16 2.66
C SER A 85 14.30 -6.29 1.22
N GLY A 86 15.03 -5.30 0.74
CA GLY A 86 15.71 -5.34 -0.56
C GLY A 86 14.97 -4.70 -1.73
N TRP A 87 13.76 -4.14 -1.50
CA TRP A 87 13.03 -3.42 -2.54
C TRP A 87 13.78 -2.15 -2.94
N ARG A 88 13.90 -1.91 -4.26
CA ARG A 88 14.68 -0.79 -4.82
C ARG A 88 13.84 0.17 -5.65
N GLY A 89 12.59 0.37 -5.25
CA GLY A 89 11.67 1.28 -5.93
C GLY A 89 10.89 0.64 -7.08
N GLN A 90 11.11 -0.62 -7.36
CA GLN A 90 10.46 -1.38 -8.44
C GLN A 90 10.23 -2.83 -8.03
N GLY A 91 9.30 -3.47 -8.70
CA GLY A 91 8.96 -4.86 -8.50
C GLY A 91 7.72 -5.07 -7.65
N PRO A 92 7.13 -6.27 -7.74
CA PRO A 92 5.86 -6.58 -7.09
C PRO A 92 5.93 -6.51 -5.56
N VAL A 93 4.86 -6.01 -4.96
CA VAL A 93 4.58 -6.09 -3.52
C VAL A 93 3.21 -6.76 -3.40
N PRO A 94 3.15 -8.11 -3.39
CA PRO A 94 1.90 -8.83 -3.58
C PRO A 94 0.95 -8.72 -2.39
N TRP A 95 -0.33 -8.50 -2.70
CA TRP A 95 -1.43 -8.49 -1.74
C TRP A 95 -1.63 -9.86 -1.07
N SER A 96 -1.35 -10.94 -1.79
CA SER A 96 -1.49 -12.30 -1.28
C SER A 96 -0.59 -12.59 -0.08
N HIS A 97 0.52 -11.88 0.05
CA HIS A 97 1.40 -11.96 1.22
C HIS A 97 0.87 -11.03 2.32
N GLU A 98 0.25 -11.58 3.34
CA GLU A 98 -0.44 -10.80 4.37
C GLU A 98 0.42 -9.69 5.00
N PRO A 99 1.72 -9.89 5.33
CA PRO A 99 2.55 -8.84 5.90
C PRO A 99 2.72 -7.59 5.01
N ASN A 100 2.47 -7.68 3.69
CA ASN A 100 2.50 -6.53 2.79
C ASN A 100 1.25 -5.66 2.89
N ARG A 101 0.16 -6.18 3.44
CA ARG A 101 -1.14 -5.52 3.38
C ARG A 101 -1.19 -4.20 4.13
N GLY A 102 -0.50 -4.09 5.25
CA GLY A 102 -0.43 -2.84 6.00
C GLY A 102 0.11 -1.68 5.16
N PHE A 103 1.20 -1.89 4.45
CA PHE A 103 1.75 -0.90 3.52
C PHE A 103 0.78 -0.56 2.40
N LEU A 104 0.23 -1.57 1.73
CA LEU A 104 -0.69 -1.36 0.60
C LEU A 104 -1.97 -0.63 1.04
N ARG A 105 -2.51 -0.97 2.20
CA ARG A 105 -3.67 -0.29 2.79
C ARG A 105 -3.35 1.16 3.14
N ALA A 106 -2.19 1.45 3.73
CA ALA A 106 -1.76 2.82 4.03
C ALA A 106 -1.62 3.65 2.75
N LEU A 107 -1.03 3.08 1.70
CA LEU A 107 -0.88 3.74 0.41
C LEU A 107 -2.25 4.03 -0.25
N ALA A 108 -3.16 3.07 -0.23
CA ALA A 108 -4.52 3.25 -0.74
C ALA A 108 -5.30 4.29 0.08
N ALA A 109 -5.17 4.29 1.40
CA ALA A 109 -5.78 5.28 2.28
C ALA A 109 -5.23 6.68 1.99
N LEU A 110 -3.94 6.81 1.71
CA LEU A 110 -3.34 8.09 1.32
C LEU A 110 -3.96 8.62 0.02
N SER A 111 -4.18 7.77 -0.96
CA SER A 111 -4.89 8.13 -2.19
C SER A 111 -6.30 8.67 -1.90
N THR A 112 -7.05 7.98 -1.05
CA THR A 112 -8.40 8.39 -0.66
C THR A 112 -8.39 9.73 0.09
N ALA A 113 -7.46 9.90 1.03
CA ALA A 113 -7.31 11.15 1.78
C ALA A 113 -6.90 12.31 0.88
N ALA A 114 -5.98 12.09 -0.05
CA ALA A 114 -5.56 13.09 -1.02
C ALA A 114 -6.75 13.55 -1.89
N ALA A 115 -7.56 12.60 -2.36
CA ALA A 115 -8.79 12.92 -3.10
C ALA A 115 -9.76 13.78 -2.27
N ALA A 116 -9.92 13.45 -0.99
CA ALA A 116 -10.84 14.17 -0.10
C ALA A 116 -10.44 15.63 0.14
N ILE A 117 -9.16 15.96 0.06
CA ILE A 117 -8.65 17.33 0.23
C ILE A 117 -8.34 18.04 -1.09
N GLY A 118 -8.64 17.42 -2.23
CA GLY A 118 -8.42 18.01 -3.55
C GLY A 118 -6.98 17.94 -4.05
N GLU A 119 -6.12 17.13 -3.44
CA GLU A 119 -4.73 16.91 -3.87
C GLU A 119 -4.68 15.82 -4.96
N ASP A 120 -5.16 16.18 -6.16
CA ASP A 120 -5.41 15.23 -7.24
C ASP A 120 -4.13 14.57 -7.78
N VAL A 121 -3.03 15.30 -7.84
CA VAL A 121 -1.74 14.76 -8.29
C VAL A 121 -1.25 13.66 -7.35
N GLU A 122 -1.36 13.85 -6.05
CA GLU A 122 -0.98 12.87 -5.05
C GLU A 122 -1.92 11.66 -5.06
N ARG A 123 -3.24 11.91 -5.19
CA ARG A 123 -4.22 10.84 -5.40
C ARG A 123 -3.79 9.91 -6.55
N ASP A 124 -3.50 10.49 -7.71
CA ASP A 124 -3.18 9.73 -8.91
C ASP A 124 -1.84 9.00 -8.77
N ARG A 125 -0.85 9.63 -8.15
CA ARG A 125 0.44 9.02 -7.86
C ARG A 125 0.30 7.79 -6.98
N CYS A 126 -0.47 7.89 -5.91
CA CYS A 126 -0.70 6.78 -4.98
C CYS A 126 -1.49 5.65 -5.64
N ARG A 127 -2.52 5.97 -6.42
CA ARG A 127 -3.30 4.98 -7.17
C ARG A 127 -2.43 4.19 -8.13
N GLN A 128 -1.60 4.89 -8.89
CA GLN A 128 -0.67 4.25 -9.82
C GLN A 128 0.33 3.37 -9.07
N PHE A 129 0.83 3.83 -7.94
CA PHE A 129 1.78 3.07 -7.13
C PHE A 129 1.16 1.76 -6.60
N VAL A 130 -0.07 1.80 -6.12
CA VAL A 130 -0.77 0.57 -5.70
C VAL A 130 -0.86 -0.41 -6.87
N ALA A 131 -1.26 0.07 -8.05
CA ALA A 131 -1.38 -0.77 -9.24
C ALA A 131 -0.03 -1.34 -9.69
N ASP A 132 1.05 -0.56 -9.60
CA ASP A 132 2.40 -1.01 -9.91
C ASP A 132 2.91 -2.06 -8.92
N CYS A 133 2.52 -1.96 -7.66
CA CYS A 133 2.83 -2.97 -6.65
C CYS A 133 2.13 -4.30 -6.93
N ASP A 134 0.82 -4.22 -7.16
CA ASP A 134 -0.02 -5.39 -7.44
C ASP A 134 -1.38 -4.94 -7.99
N PRO A 135 -1.74 -5.32 -9.24
CA PRO A 135 -3.07 -5.07 -9.79
C PRO A 135 -4.20 -5.61 -8.91
N GLU A 136 -3.99 -6.73 -8.22
CA GLU A 136 -4.97 -7.30 -7.29
C GLU A 136 -5.20 -6.38 -6.08
N ALA A 137 -4.14 -5.79 -5.52
CA ALA A 137 -4.25 -4.82 -4.45
C ALA A 137 -5.07 -3.59 -4.91
N ALA A 138 -4.83 -3.11 -6.12
CA ALA A 138 -5.60 -2.02 -6.69
C ALA A 138 -7.09 -2.37 -6.80
N ARG A 139 -7.39 -3.56 -7.27
CA ARG A 139 -8.78 -4.06 -7.38
C ARG A 139 -9.48 -4.14 -6.02
N VAL A 140 -8.79 -4.59 -5.00
CA VAL A 140 -9.34 -4.77 -3.64
C VAL A 140 -9.48 -3.44 -2.89
N LEU A 141 -8.50 -2.55 -3.03
CA LEU A 141 -8.35 -1.40 -2.13
C LEU A 141 -8.82 -0.08 -2.73
N LEU A 142 -8.79 0.07 -4.05
CA LEU A 142 -9.12 1.33 -4.69
C LEU A 142 -10.57 1.33 -5.16
N PRO A 143 -11.30 2.46 -4.97
CA PRO A 143 -12.64 2.57 -5.54
C PRO A 143 -12.59 2.51 -7.06
N ALA A 144 -13.61 1.90 -7.67
CA ALA A 144 -13.76 1.87 -9.11
C ALA A 144 -13.86 3.31 -9.65
N ALA A 145 -13.22 3.57 -10.81
CA ALA A 145 -13.43 4.83 -11.51
C ALA A 145 -14.87 4.88 -12.05
N ASP A 146 -15.57 5.99 -11.79
CA ASP A 146 -16.85 6.30 -12.44
C ASP A 146 -16.63 6.36 -13.97
N PRO A 147 -17.57 5.86 -14.81
CA PRO A 147 -17.51 6.00 -16.25
C PRO A 147 -17.31 7.43 -16.76
N ALA A 148 -17.64 8.44 -15.95
CA ALA A 148 -17.39 9.86 -16.22
C ALA A 148 -16.02 10.35 -15.72
N GLY A 149 -15.13 9.46 -15.23
CA GLY A 149 -13.81 9.82 -14.72
C GLY A 149 -13.82 10.46 -13.33
N ARG A 150 -14.93 10.42 -12.63
CA ARG A 150 -15.04 10.84 -11.23
C ARG A 150 -14.75 9.64 -10.33
N LEU A 151 -13.94 9.87 -9.30
CA LEU A 151 -13.70 8.89 -8.26
C LEU A 151 -14.80 9.01 -7.21
N GLU A 152 -15.47 7.90 -6.93
CA GLU A 152 -16.38 7.81 -5.78
C GLU A 152 -15.59 7.57 -4.50
#